data_9e2428e1a6b2237a29617845b470485b
#
_entry.id   9e2428e1a6b2237a29617845b470485b
#
_cell.length_a   1.000
_cell.length_b   1.000
_cell.length_c   1.000
_cell.angle_alpha   90.00
_cell.angle_beta   90.00
_cell.angle_gamma   90.00
#
_symmetry.space_group_name_H-M   'P 1'
#
loop_
_entity.id
_entity.type
_entity.pdbx_description
1 polymer ?
#
loop_
_entity_poly.entity_id
_entity_poly.type
_entity_poly.pdbx_seq_one_letter_code
_entity_poly.pdbx_strand_id
1 'polypeptide(L)'
;MFDLDGVVYLGDEVVPAAPGALDQVRGLGVKVAFVTNNSYRPPDLVVEKLNRLGVKAADGEVLTSAQAAVRLLGGRDGLDGVRVLVVGGPGLRQALEAAGARLVDGAAWREAEVVAVGFDPELTYGRVRDATLAIRAGARFVGSNPDTTLPTPEGFWPGAGATLALLRASTGVRPEVAGKPERALLDAAAAAIGPGPYLMVGDRADTDLDGAHRLGWSTALVLSGVTRLVDLPDLTNAPDHLLADVGGLLAPPGPVVRPATPPDQAAAARLLETGPGGPAAVTGGPPVAETGQPLRVVAIDEERVVGAAAIRPAGTLGLLDGPVVEEAWRGRLVGTRLVTAACIQARGAGLGLVAAPGAAEGFLGRLGFRSAPDHDPPIVRELGDD
;
A
#
# COMPACT_ATOMS: atom_id res chain seq x y z
N MET A 1 -9.68 -0.32 -9.62
CA MET A 1 -8.70 0.77 -9.72
C MET A 1 -7.32 0.18 -9.62
N PHE A 2 -6.37 0.68 -10.38
CA PHE A 2 -5.01 0.14 -10.44
C PHE A 2 -4.01 1.24 -10.19
N ASP A 3 -3.07 1.05 -9.26
CA ASP A 3 -1.84 1.81 -9.29
C ASP A 3 -1.05 1.50 -10.55
N LEU A 4 -0.06 2.29 -10.87
CA LEU A 4 0.72 2.16 -12.10
C LEU A 4 2.12 1.58 -11.87
N ASP A 5 2.95 2.30 -11.13
CA ASP A 5 4.32 1.86 -10.86
C ASP A 5 4.30 0.66 -9.92
N GLY A 6 4.96 -0.44 -10.30
CA GLY A 6 4.94 -1.69 -9.52
C GLY A 6 3.75 -2.62 -9.81
N VAL A 7 2.68 -2.13 -10.44
CA VAL A 7 1.45 -2.89 -10.76
C VAL A 7 1.32 -3.15 -12.25
N VAL A 8 1.37 -2.09 -13.04
CA VAL A 8 1.21 -2.15 -14.51
C VAL A 8 2.56 -2.13 -15.21
N TYR A 9 3.51 -1.38 -14.69
CA TYR A 9 4.85 -1.30 -15.22
C TYR A 9 5.88 -1.01 -14.11
N LEU A 10 7.16 -1.22 -14.39
CA LEU A 10 8.32 -0.82 -13.59
C LEU A 10 9.21 0.07 -14.47
N GLY A 11 9.29 1.35 -14.16
CA GLY A 11 9.98 2.29 -15.05
C GLY A 11 9.37 2.26 -16.45
N ASP A 12 10.12 1.89 -17.47
CA ASP A 12 9.66 1.79 -18.86
C ASP A 12 9.34 0.36 -19.31
N GLU A 13 9.37 -0.61 -18.41
CA GLU A 13 9.07 -2.01 -18.69
C GLU A 13 7.66 -2.38 -18.16
N VAL A 14 6.85 -3.00 -19.01
CA VAL A 14 5.52 -3.49 -18.62
C VAL A 14 5.64 -4.71 -17.71
N VAL A 15 4.80 -4.82 -16.68
CA VAL A 15 4.61 -6.09 -15.97
C VAL A 15 4.00 -7.08 -16.97
N PRO A 16 4.65 -8.23 -17.27
CA PRO A 16 4.27 -9.07 -18.41
C PRO A 16 2.80 -9.53 -18.42
N ALA A 17 2.23 -9.73 -17.26
CA ALA A 17 0.83 -10.13 -17.13
C ALA A 17 -0.17 -8.97 -17.33
N ALA A 18 0.25 -7.71 -17.19
CA ALA A 18 -0.65 -6.57 -17.10
C ALA A 18 -1.53 -6.35 -18.35
N PRO A 19 -1.01 -6.38 -19.61
CA PRO A 19 -1.85 -6.16 -20.78
C PRO A 19 -2.98 -7.19 -20.88
N GLY A 20 -2.66 -8.46 -20.73
CA GLY A 20 -3.63 -9.56 -20.82
C GLY A 20 -4.65 -9.54 -19.67
N ALA A 21 -4.20 -9.28 -18.46
CA ALA A 21 -5.06 -9.20 -17.29
C ALA A 21 -6.08 -8.06 -17.39
N LEU A 22 -5.62 -6.86 -17.77
CA LEU A 22 -6.47 -5.70 -17.90
C LEU A 22 -7.47 -5.83 -19.07
N ASP A 23 -7.06 -6.43 -20.19
CA ASP A 23 -7.97 -6.74 -21.29
C ASP A 23 -9.08 -7.73 -20.86
N GLN A 24 -8.74 -8.76 -20.09
CA GLN A 24 -9.73 -9.71 -19.58
C GLN A 24 -10.67 -9.07 -18.54
N VAL A 25 -10.14 -8.26 -17.61
CA VAL A 25 -10.96 -7.50 -16.65
C VAL A 25 -11.97 -6.62 -17.38
N ARG A 26 -11.55 -5.93 -18.45
CA ARG A 26 -12.46 -5.14 -19.30
C ARG A 26 -13.46 -6.01 -20.05
N GLY A 27 -13.03 -7.18 -20.51
CA GLY A 27 -13.91 -8.15 -21.18
C GLY A 27 -15.05 -8.67 -20.30
N LEU A 28 -14.87 -8.65 -18.98
CA LEU A 28 -15.91 -8.93 -17.98
C LEU A 28 -16.87 -7.77 -17.73
N GLY A 29 -16.74 -6.66 -18.45
CA GLY A 29 -17.55 -5.44 -18.25
C GLY A 29 -17.16 -4.61 -17.04
N VAL A 30 -16.03 -4.90 -16.40
CA VAL A 30 -15.53 -4.16 -15.24
C VAL A 30 -14.88 -2.85 -15.71
N LYS A 31 -15.28 -1.73 -15.12
CA LYS A 31 -14.67 -0.45 -15.38
C LYS A 31 -13.28 -0.36 -14.73
N VAL A 32 -12.35 0.24 -15.45
CA VAL A 32 -10.95 0.39 -15.04
C VAL A 32 -10.63 1.88 -14.87
N ALA A 33 -9.91 2.21 -13.81
CA ALA A 33 -9.24 3.50 -13.64
C ALA A 33 -7.80 3.26 -13.17
N PHE A 34 -6.88 4.04 -13.69
CA PHE A 34 -5.48 4.06 -13.29
C PHE A 34 -5.24 5.23 -12.35
N VAL A 35 -4.66 4.97 -11.18
CA VAL A 35 -4.60 5.93 -10.07
C VAL A 35 -3.17 6.06 -9.59
N THR A 36 -2.48 7.12 -9.97
CA THR A 36 -1.06 7.29 -9.66
C THR A 36 -0.77 8.49 -8.77
N ASN A 37 0.13 8.30 -7.80
CA ASN A 37 0.70 9.40 -7.02
C ASN A 37 1.71 10.25 -7.81
N ASN A 38 2.06 9.84 -9.03
CA ASN A 38 2.96 10.61 -9.87
C ASN A 38 2.29 11.90 -10.34
N SER A 39 2.80 13.05 -9.90
CA SER A 39 2.36 14.39 -10.30
C SER A 39 3.24 15.04 -11.36
N TYR A 40 4.31 14.36 -11.78
CA TYR A 40 5.29 14.93 -12.70
C TYR A 40 4.82 14.91 -14.15
N ARG A 41 4.17 13.81 -14.58
CA ARG A 41 3.66 13.66 -15.94
C ARG A 41 2.18 14.03 -16.03
N PRO A 42 1.78 14.82 -17.04
CA PRO A 42 0.36 15.01 -17.36
C PRO A 42 -0.34 13.69 -17.71
N PRO A 43 -1.68 13.57 -17.50
CA PRO A 43 -2.42 12.33 -17.72
C PRO A 43 -2.34 11.80 -19.17
N ASP A 44 -2.34 12.67 -20.18
CA ASP A 44 -2.20 12.33 -21.58
C ASP A 44 -0.90 11.58 -21.89
N LEU A 45 0.23 12.05 -21.36
CA LEU A 45 1.51 11.35 -21.49
C LEU A 45 1.54 10.00 -20.75
N VAL A 46 0.75 9.85 -19.68
CA VAL A 46 0.59 8.56 -19.01
C VAL A 46 -0.26 7.61 -19.86
N VAL A 47 -1.34 8.09 -20.47
CA VAL A 47 -2.15 7.34 -21.44
C VAL A 47 -1.32 6.88 -22.62
N GLU A 48 -0.51 7.77 -23.22
CA GLU A 48 0.42 7.41 -24.29
C GLU A 48 1.41 6.31 -23.87
N LYS A 49 1.99 6.43 -22.67
CA LYS A 49 2.90 5.42 -22.12
C LYS A 49 2.21 4.08 -21.98
N LEU A 50 1.01 4.03 -21.38
CA LEU A 50 0.25 2.80 -21.20
C LEU A 50 -0.03 2.11 -22.54
N ASN A 51 -0.52 2.86 -23.52
CA ASN A 51 -0.82 2.34 -24.87
C ASN A 51 0.46 1.82 -25.57
N ARG A 52 1.59 2.52 -25.43
CA ARG A 52 2.88 2.04 -25.97
C ARG A 52 3.33 0.74 -25.32
N LEU A 53 3.03 0.54 -24.04
CA LEU A 53 3.33 -0.68 -23.29
C LEU A 53 2.30 -1.81 -23.53
N GLY A 54 1.33 -1.60 -24.44
CA GLY A 54 0.31 -2.59 -24.77
C GLY A 54 -0.87 -2.65 -23.81
N VAL A 55 -0.95 -1.71 -22.86
CA VAL A 55 -2.09 -1.57 -21.93
C VAL A 55 -3.04 -0.52 -22.46
N LYS A 56 -4.23 -0.95 -22.88
CA LYS A 56 -5.25 -0.01 -23.39
C LYS A 56 -5.68 0.95 -22.30
N ALA A 57 -5.52 2.24 -22.55
CA ALA A 57 -5.98 3.32 -21.70
C ALA A 57 -6.61 4.42 -22.55
N ALA A 58 -7.69 5.00 -22.06
CA ALA A 58 -8.41 6.10 -22.68
C ALA A 58 -8.30 7.37 -21.83
N ASP A 59 -8.61 8.51 -22.47
CA ASP A 59 -8.71 9.78 -21.77
C ASP A 59 -9.73 9.69 -20.63
N GLY A 60 -9.37 10.23 -19.48
CA GLY A 60 -10.20 10.21 -18.28
C GLY A 60 -10.10 8.94 -17.43
N GLU A 61 -9.45 7.87 -17.90
CA GLU A 61 -9.17 6.68 -17.10
C GLU A 61 -7.92 6.83 -16.21
N VAL A 62 -7.04 7.77 -16.51
CA VAL A 62 -5.83 8.06 -15.72
C VAL A 62 -6.10 9.24 -14.80
N LEU A 63 -5.99 9.00 -13.51
CA LEU A 63 -6.11 9.99 -12.43
C LEU A 63 -4.75 10.15 -11.75
N THR A 64 -4.26 11.39 -11.73
CA THR A 64 -2.96 11.72 -11.12
C THR A 64 -3.14 12.52 -9.82
N SER A 65 -2.14 12.46 -8.95
CA SER A 65 -2.13 13.29 -7.74
C SER A 65 -2.07 14.79 -8.05
N ALA A 66 -1.62 15.19 -9.23
CA ALA A 66 -1.70 16.58 -9.68
C ALA A 66 -3.16 17.05 -9.85
N GLN A 67 -4.00 16.23 -10.50
CA GLN A 67 -5.44 16.51 -10.63
C GLN A 67 -6.14 16.47 -9.26
N ALA A 68 -5.73 15.58 -8.38
CA ALA A 68 -6.25 15.53 -7.01
C ALA A 68 -5.89 16.79 -6.21
N ALA A 69 -4.67 17.32 -6.38
CA ALA A 69 -4.26 18.58 -5.75
C ALA A 69 -5.12 19.76 -6.21
N VAL A 70 -5.44 19.84 -7.50
CA VAL A 70 -6.38 20.84 -8.03
C VAL A 70 -7.76 20.73 -7.37
N ARG A 71 -8.29 19.53 -7.26
CA ARG A 71 -9.60 19.29 -6.60
C ARG A 71 -9.58 19.63 -5.11
N LEU A 72 -8.49 19.32 -4.42
CA LEU A 72 -8.31 19.66 -2.99
C LEU A 72 -8.26 21.18 -2.79
N LEU A 73 -7.66 21.91 -3.72
CA LEU A 73 -7.52 23.37 -3.67
C LEU A 73 -8.81 24.12 -4.05
N GLY A 74 -9.38 23.76 -5.19
CA GLY A 74 -10.47 24.54 -5.82
C GLY A 74 -11.86 23.96 -5.61
N GLY A 75 -11.99 22.75 -5.11
CA GLY A 75 -13.31 22.11 -4.98
C GLY A 75 -14.05 22.02 -6.32
N ARG A 76 -15.29 22.58 -6.35
CA ARG A 76 -16.11 22.69 -7.58
C ARG A 76 -15.93 24.00 -8.31
N ASP A 77 -15.37 25.02 -7.67
CA ASP A 77 -15.33 26.40 -8.19
C ASP A 77 -14.08 26.67 -9.01
N GLY A 78 -13.15 25.70 -9.08
CA GLY A 78 -11.88 25.85 -9.80
C GLY A 78 -10.86 26.71 -9.04
N LEU A 79 -9.83 27.16 -9.75
CA LEU A 79 -8.72 27.97 -9.20
C LEU A 79 -8.58 29.32 -9.92
N ASP A 80 -9.66 29.84 -10.52
CA ASP A 80 -9.58 31.02 -11.37
C ASP A 80 -8.94 32.20 -10.64
N GLY A 81 -7.80 32.65 -11.18
CA GLY A 81 -7.01 33.76 -10.64
C GLY A 81 -6.23 33.48 -9.36
N VAL A 82 -6.35 32.30 -8.72
CA VAL A 82 -5.58 31.95 -7.52
C VAL A 82 -4.08 31.92 -7.83
N ARG A 83 -3.29 32.65 -7.05
CA ARG A 83 -1.83 32.72 -7.24
C ARG A 83 -1.14 31.55 -6.55
N VAL A 84 -0.49 30.71 -7.34
CA VAL A 84 0.13 29.47 -6.87
C VAL A 84 1.64 29.47 -7.14
N LEU A 85 2.43 29.35 -6.08
CA LEU A 85 3.86 29.04 -6.17
C LEU A 85 4.02 27.51 -6.28
N VAL A 86 4.64 27.05 -7.36
CA VAL A 86 4.78 25.61 -7.62
C VAL A 86 6.23 25.16 -7.40
N VAL A 87 6.40 24.18 -6.52
CA VAL A 87 7.61 23.37 -6.39
C VAL A 87 7.26 21.96 -6.92
N GLY A 88 7.42 21.77 -8.23
CA GLY A 88 6.97 20.55 -8.88
C GLY A 88 7.16 20.56 -10.39
N GLY A 89 7.02 19.39 -10.99
CA GLY A 89 7.20 19.15 -12.41
C GLY A 89 6.05 19.64 -13.30
N PRO A 90 6.18 19.36 -14.62
CA PRO A 90 5.24 19.84 -15.63
C PRO A 90 3.78 19.44 -15.40
N GLY A 91 3.52 18.19 -14.96
CA GLY A 91 2.15 17.71 -14.76
C GLY A 91 1.38 18.50 -13.69
N LEU A 92 2.04 18.83 -12.57
CA LEU A 92 1.41 19.64 -11.53
C LEU A 92 1.16 21.08 -12.01
N ARG A 93 2.13 21.69 -12.73
CA ARG A 93 2.00 23.03 -13.30
C ARG A 93 0.84 23.08 -14.30
N GLN A 94 0.83 22.18 -15.25
CA GLN A 94 -0.24 22.10 -16.28
C GLN A 94 -1.63 21.88 -15.66
N ALA A 95 -1.74 21.01 -14.66
CA ALA A 95 -3.02 20.76 -13.99
C ALA A 95 -3.56 22.03 -13.30
N LEU A 96 -2.69 22.78 -12.60
CA LEU A 96 -3.05 24.04 -11.93
C LEU A 96 -3.44 25.14 -12.93
N GLU A 97 -2.66 25.32 -14.01
CA GLU A 97 -2.96 26.30 -15.07
C GLU A 97 -4.27 25.98 -15.78
N ALA A 98 -4.50 24.70 -16.11
CA ALA A 98 -5.75 24.26 -16.73
C ALA A 98 -6.99 24.47 -15.84
N ALA A 99 -6.79 24.55 -14.51
CA ALA A 99 -7.84 24.89 -13.54
C ALA A 99 -8.01 26.39 -13.31
N GLY A 100 -7.30 27.26 -14.05
CA GLY A 100 -7.38 28.72 -13.97
C GLY A 100 -6.40 29.37 -12.98
N ALA A 101 -5.49 28.60 -12.36
CA ALA A 101 -4.50 29.17 -11.45
C ALA A 101 -3.46 30.04 -12.18
N ARG A 102 -3.06 31.12 -11.53
CA ARG A 102 -1.93 31.96 -11.96
C ARG A 102 -0.67 31.48 -11.26
N LEU A 103 0.27 30.93 -12.00
CA LEU A 103 1.54 30.52 -11.43
C LEU A 103 2.42 31.74 -11.15
N VAL A 104 3.09 31.75 -9.98
CA VAL A 104 4.04 32.78 -9.56
C VAL A 104 5.38 32.13 -9.22
N ASP A 105 6.48 32.85 -9.49
CA ASP A 105 7.83 32.34 -9.29
C ASP A 105 8.76 33.45 -8.72
N GLY A 106 9.88 33.06 -8.12
CA GLY A 106 10.96 33.97 -7.67
C GLY A 106 10.44 35.04 -6.72
N ALA A 107 10.73 36.32 -7.00
CA ALA A 107 10.38 37.43 -6.13
C ALA A 107 8.86 37.59 -5.88
N ALA A 108 8.02 37.05 -6.77
CA ALA A 108 6.56 37.05 -6.63
C ALA A 108 6.03 36.06 -5.59
N TRP A 109 6.88 35.33 -4.87
CA TRP A 109 6.46 34.45 -3.78
C TRP A 109 5.56 35.15 -2.73
N ARG A 110 5.72 36.47 -2.56
CA ARG A 110 4.90 37.28 -1.65
C ARG A 110 3.44 37.36 -2.07
N GLU A 111 3.16 37.13 -3.32
CA GLU A 111 1.81 37.13 -3.88
C GLU A 111 1.13 35.78 -3.80
N ALA A 112 1.89 34.72 -3.50
CA ALA A 112 1.37 33.37 -3.48
C ALA A 112 0.33 33.18 -2.38
N GLU A 113 -0.85 32.69 -2.75
CA GLU A 113 -1.93 32.27 -1.85
C GLU A 113 -1.80 30.79 -1.51
N VAL A 114 -1.16 30.04 -2.41
CA VAL A 114 -0.93 28.61 -2.30
C VAL A 114 0.52 28.28 -2.65
N VAL A 115 1.12 27.35 -1.92
CA VAL A 115 2.35 26.64 -2.31
C VAL A 115 1.96 25.20 -2.61
N ALA A 116 2.03 24.82 -3.88
CA ALA A 116 1.76 23.46 -4.34
C ALA A 116 3.07 22.70 -4.59
N VAL A 117 3.22 21.53 -3.96
CA VAL A 117 4.45 20.73 -4.00
C VAL A 117 4.21 19.39 -4.62
N GLY A 118 5.05 19.01 -5.58
CA GLY A 118 5.12 17.71 -6.21
C GLY A 118 6.56 17.26 -6.39
N PHE A 119 6.76 16.16 -7.11
CA PHE A 119 8.10 15.70 -7.48
C PHE A 119 8.76 16.73 -8.43
N ASP A 120 9.98 17.17 -8.08
CA ASP A 120 10.77 18.13 -8.85
C ASP A 120 12.25 17.68 -8.86
N PRO A 121 12.71 16.99 -9.91
CA PRO A 121 14.11 16.57 -10.01
C PRO A 121 15.08 17.75 -10.20
N GLU A 122 14.57 18.93 -10.55
CA GLU A 122 15.35 20.16 -10.71
C GLU A 122 15.19 21.12 -9.52
N LEU A 123 14.87 20.57 -8.34
CA LEU A 123 14.69 21.37 -7.12
C LEU A 123 15.94 22.15 -6.79
N THR A 124 15.78 23.48 -6.64
CA THR A 124 16.87 24.37 -6.23
C THR A 124 16.63 24.93 -4.84
N TYR A 125 17.71 25.31 -4.15
CA TYR A 125 17.60 25.99 -2.86
C TYR A 125 16.78 27.28 -2.95
N GLY A 126 16.85 28.00 -4.08
CA GLY A 126 16.03 29.20 -4.33
C GLY A 126 14.54 28.92 -4.29
N ARG A 127 14.08 27.84 -4.96
CA ARG A 127 12.68 27.41 -4.93
C ARG A 127 12.22 27.00 -3.52
N VAL A 128 13.08 26.28 -2.77
CA VAL A 128 12.80 25.90 -1.39
C VAL A 128 12.68 27.12 -0.49
N ARG A 129 13.60 28.09 -0.63
CA ARG A 129 13.58 29.38 0.11
C ARG A 129 12.27 30.11 -0.16
N ASP A 130 11.90 30.29 -1.42
CA ASP A 130 10.72 31.08 -1.82
C ASP A 130 9.42 30.40 -1.32
N ALA A 131 9.32 29.06 -1.43
CA ALA A 131 8.22 28.28 -0.86
C ALA A 131 8.16 28.40 0.68
N THR A 132 9.32 28.32 1.36
CA THR A 132 9.39 28.49 2.83
C THR A 132 8.88 29.88 3.23
N LEU A 133 9.29 30.94 2.53
CA LEU A 133 8.88 32.31 2.82
C LEU A 133 7.37 32.51 2.57
N ALA A 134 6.83 31.96 1.47
CA ALA A 134 5.41 32.03 1.15
C ALA A 134 4.55 31.29 2.20
N ILE A 135 4.92 30.07 2.59
CA ILE A 135 4.19 29.30 3.63
C ILE A 135 4.23 30.04 4.97
N ARG A 136 5.39 30.58 5.37
CA ARG A 136 5.50 31.38 6.62
C ARG A 136 4.73 32.69 6.56
N ALA A 137 4.47 33.23 5.37
CA ALA A 137 3.63 34.42 5.16
C ALA A 137 2.12 34.08 5.15
N GLY A 138 1.75 32.80 5.27
CA GLY A 138 0.36 32.35 5.37
C GLY A 138 -0.21 31.71 4.12
N ALA A 139 0.59 31.46 3.07
CA ALA A 139 0.15 30.69 1.91
C ALA A 139 -0.26 29.28 2.31
N ARG A 140 -1.37 28.76 1.76
CA ARG A 140 -1.84 27.39 1.96
C ARG A 140 -0.80 26.42 1.42
N PHE A 141 -0.43 25.41 2.20
CA PHE A 141 0.61 24.45 1.87
C PHE A 141 0.01 23.11 1.46
N VAL A 142 0.13 22.73 0.17
CA VAL A 142 -0.47 21.50 -0.41
C VAL A 142 0.61 20.66 -1.07
N GLY A 143 0.59 19.35 -0.78
CA GLY A 143 1.40 18.33 -1.42
C GLY A 143 0.58 17.49 -2.39
N SER A 144 1.16 17.15 -3.53
CA SER A 144 0.54 16.22 -4.48
C SER A 144 0.43 14.80 -3.92
N ASN A 145 1.45 14.33 -3.19
CA ASN A 145 1.51 13.00 -2.58
C ASN A 145 2.54 12.96 -1.44
N PRO A 146 2.46 11.99 -0.52
CA PRO A 146 3.35 11.88 0.63
C PRO A 146 4.58 10.99 0.39
N ASP A 147 4.76 10.43 -0.81
CA ASP A 147 5.79 9.44 -1.12
C ASP A 147 7.18 10.03 -0.86
N THR A 148 7.88 9.49 0.13
CA THR A 148 9.21 9.96 0.51
C THR A 148 10.29 9.54 -0.48
N THR A 149 10.06 8.45 -1.22
CA THR A 149 10.98 7.90 -2.21
C THR A 149 10.27 7.62 -3.52
N LEU A 150 11.05 7.67 -4.62
CA LEU A 150 10.66 7.29 -5.96
C LEU A 150 11.60 6.19 -6.44
N PRO A 151 11.13 4.97 -6.78
CA PRO A 151 11.96 3.94 -7.37
C PRO A 151 12.45 4.36 -8.77
N THR A 152 13.75 4.22 -9.01
CA THR A 152 14.38 4.44 -10.32
C THR A 152 15.35 3.30 -10.63
N PRO A 153 15.80 3.13 -11.88
CA PRO A 153 16.84 2.14 -12.22
C PRO A 153 18.16 2.35 -11.46
N GLU A 154 18.44 3.56 -10.99
CA GLU A 154 19.65 3.88 -10.22
C GLU A 154 19.48 3.64 -8.71
N GLY A 155 18.25 3.36 -8.25
CA GLY A 155 17.90 3.22 -6.85
C GLY A 155 16.75 4.15 -6.44
N PHE A 156 16.59 4.39 -5.14
CA PHE A 156 15.52 5.25 -4.63
C PHE A 156 15.95 6.73 -4.67
N TRP A 157 15.21 7.53 -5.45
CA TRP A 157 15.33 8.98 -5.42
C TRP A 157 14.40 9.59 -4.38
N PRO A 158 14.67 10.81 -3.86
CA PRO A 158 13.73 11.54 -3.02
C PRO A 158 12.43 11.84 -3.79
N GLY A 159 11.29 11.45 -3.23
CA GLY A 159 9.97 11.75 -3.76
C GLY A 159 9.42 13.11 -3.30
N ALA A 160 8.18 13.42 -3.66
CA ALA A 160 7.49 14.65 -3.26
C ALA A 160 7.40 14.77 -1.72
N GLY A 161 7.18 13.66 -1.01
CA GLY A 161 7.13 13.61 0.45
C GLY A 161 8.43 14.07 1.12
N ALA A 162 9.60 13.81 0.51
CA ALA A 162 10.88 14.32 1.01
C ALA A 162 10.93 15.86 0.95
N THR A 163 10.45 16.46 -0.16
CA THR A 163 10.34 17.92 -0.29
C THR A 163 9.32 18.49 0.71
N LEU A 164 8.19 17.82 0.93
CA LEU A 164 7.21 18.19 1.95
C LEU A 164 7.82 18.18 3.36
N ALA A 165 8.61 17.15 3.68
CA ALA A 165 9.29 17.04 4.97
C ALA A 165 10.30 18.18 5.18
N LEU A 166 11.07 18.55 4.16
CA LEU A 166 12.00 19.67 4.20
C LEU A 166 11.27 20.99 4.46
N LEU A 167 10.19 21.28 3.72
CA LEU A 167 9.39 22.48 3.90
C LEU A 167 8.66 22.50 5.25
N ARG A 168 8.14 21.35 5.71
CA ARG A 168 7.57 21.23 7.05
C ARG A 168 8.60 21.54 8.14
N ALA A 169 9.83 21.03 8.01
CA ALA A 169 10.90 21.28 8.97
C ALA A 169 11.27 22.77 9.02
N SER A 170 11.31 23.46 7.86
CA SER A 170 11.68 24.89 7.78
C SER A 170 10.57 25.86 8.18
N THR A 171 9.29 25.43 8.09
CA THR A 171 8.13 26.31 8.33
C THR A 171 7.38 26.01 9.62
N GLY A 172 7.42 24.76 10.11
CA GLY A 172 6.57 24.24 11.17
C GLY A 172 5.13 23.91 10.73
N VAL A 173 4.77 24.18 9.46
CA VAL A 173 3.42 23.97 8.92
C VAL A 173 3.32 22.56 8.31
N ARG A 174 2.22 21.85 8.60
CA ARG A 174 1.92 20.55 7.96
C ARG A 174 1.22 20.78 6.62
N PRO A 175 1.62 20.08 5.54
CA PRO A 175 0.93 20.15 4.27
C PRO A 175 -0.42 19.44 4.35
N GLU A 176 -1.39 19.92 3.57
CA GLU A 176 -2.51 19.10 3.12
C GLU A 176 -2.03 18.24 1.95
N VAL A 177 -2.41 16.96 1.93
CA VAL A 177 -1.94 16.01 0.89
C VAL A 177 -3.13 15.54 0.06
N ALA A 178 -2.96 15.49 -1.26
CA ALA A 178 -4.03 15.13 -2.20
C ALA A 178 -3.97 13.68 -2.67
N GLY A 179 -2.78 13.11 -2.82
CA GLY A 179 -2.56 11.74 -3.31
C GLY A 179 -2.84 10.67 -2.26
N LYS A 180 -2.82 9.40 -2.68
CA LYS A 180 -2.94 8.24 -1.78
C LYS A 180 -1.93 8.35 -0.62
N PRO A 181 -2.26 8.00 0.60
CA PRO A 181 -3.49 7.34 1.07
C PRO A 181 -4.66 8.31 1.33
N GLU A 182 -4.52 9.60 1.04
CA GLU A 182 -5.59 10.57 1.25
C GLU A 182 -6.69 10.39 0.20
N ARG A 183 -7.92 10.74 0.59
CA ARG A 183 -9.12 10.39 -0.17
C ARG A 183 -9.30 11.15 -1.49
N ALA A 184 -8.69 12.33 -1.66
CA ALA A 184 -8.99 13.21 -2.78
C ALA A 184 -8.76 12.55 -4.15
N LEU A 185 -7.66 11.81 -4.31
CA LEU A 185 -7.35 11.05 -5.51
C LEU A 185 -8.27 9.84 -5.70
N LEU A 186 -8.55 9.10 -4.64
CA LEU A 186 -9.43 7.93 -4.66
C LEU A 186 -10.89 8.32 -4.95
N ASP A 187 -11.39 9.40 -4.34
CA ASP A 187 -12.72 9.96 -4.63
C ASP A 187 -12.82 10.41 -6.09
N ALA A 188 -11.75 10.98 -6.64
CA ALA A 188 -11.69 11.34 -8.06
C ALA A 188 -11.83 10.12 -8.96
N ALA A 189 -11.13 9.05 -8.64
CA ALA A 189 -11.19 7.79 -9.39
C ALA A 189 -12.58 7.13 -9.27
N ALA A 190 -13.17 7.11 -8.07
CA ALA A 190 -14.53 6.62 -7.87
C ALA A 190 -15.56 7.40 -8.71
N ALA A 191 -15.43 8.74 -8.74
CA ALA A 191 -16.30 9.58 -9.57
C ALA A 191 -16.15 9.30 -11.09
N ALA A 192 -14.94 8.99 -11.56
CA ALA A 192 -14.66 8.68 -12.95
C ALA A 192 -15.30 7.37 -13.43
N ILE A 193 -15.25 6.31 -12.60
CA ILE A 193 -15.81 5.00 -12.97
C ILE A 193 -17.27 4.82 -12.54
N GLY A 194 -17.79 5.71 -11.70
CA GLY A 194 -19.17 5.68 -11.20
C GLY A 194 -19.37 4.71 -10.03
N PRO A 195 -20.60 4.64 -9.46
CA PRO A 195 -20.89 3.86 -8.28
C PRO A 195 -20.73 2.35 -8.47
N GLY A 196 -20.33 1.67 -7.41
CA GLY A 196 -20.19 0.20 -7.39
C GLY A 196 -19.29 -0.26 -6.26
N PRO A 197 -19.10 -1.56 -6.11
CA PRO A 197 -18.02 -2.08 -5.28
C PRO A 197 -16.68 -1.76 -5.95
N TYR A 198 -15.72 -1.33 -5.15
CA TYR A 198 -14.41 -0.95 -5.64
C TYR A 198 -13.34 -1.93 -5.15
N LEU A 199 -12.41 -2.26 -6.04
CA LEU A 199 -11.17 -2.96 -5.72
C LEU A 199 -9.99 -2.05 -6.05
N MET A 200 -9.15 -1.76 -5.06
CA MET A 200 -7.86 -1.10 -5.26
C MET A 200 -6.77 -2.16 -5.41
N VAL A 201 -6.08 -2.15 -6.53
CA VAL A 201 -4.92 -3.00 -6.81
C VAL A 201 -3.69 -2.13 -6.74
N GLY A 202 -2.80 -2.40 -5.80
CA GLY A 202 -1.60 -1.62 -5.56
C GLY A 202 -0.43 -2.49 -5.10
N ASP A 203 0.75 -1.93 -5.13
CA ASP A 203 1.98 -2.56 -4.66
C ASP A 203 2.50 -1.96 -3.35
N ARG A 204 1.89 -0.85 -2.91
CA ARG A 204 2.24 -0.14 -1.68
C ARG A 204 1.11 -0.22 -0.66
N ALA A 205 1.39 -0.89 0.46
CA ALA A 205 0.40 -1.01 1.51
C ALA A 205 0.07 0.33 2.18
N ASP A 206 1.09 1.16 2.42
CA ASP A 206 1.01 2.44 3.13
C ASP A 206 0.21 3.52 2.36
N THR A 207 0.12 3.43 1.06
CA THR A 207 -0.60 4.40 0.22
C THR A 207 -1.84 3.80 -0.44
N ASP A 208 -1.68 2.70 -1.17
CA ASP A 208 -2.77 2.11 -1.94
C ASP A 208 -3.82 1.45 -1.06
N LEU A 209 -3.36 0.52 -0.20
CA LEU A 209 -4.26 -0.29 0.60
C LEU A 209 -4.84 0.51 1.76
N ASP A 210 -4.03 1.26 2.50
CA ASP A 210 -4.51 2.04 3.64
C ASP A 210 -5.52 3.10 3.22
N GLY A 211 -5.30 3.75 2.06
CA GLY A 211 -6.27 4.68 1.49
C GLY A 211 -7.61 4.01 1.16
N ALA A 212 -7.56 2.84 0.51
CA ALA A 212 -8.73 2.06 0.13
C ALA A 212 -9.47 1.49 1.36
N HIS A 213 -8.74 0.97 2.36
CA HIS A 213 -9.31 0.46 3.62
C HIS A 213 -10.09 1.54 4.37
N ARG A 214 -9.56 2.78 4.46
CA ARG A 214 -10.26 3.91 5.09
C ARG A 214 -11.59 4.25 4.41
N LEU A 215 -11.74 3.89 3.13
CA LEU A 215 -12.97 4.08 2.35
C LEU A 215 -13.87 2.83 2.33
N GLY A 216 -13.47 1.75 2.99
CA GLY A 216 -14.21 0.49 3.01
C GLY A 216 -14.17 -0.27 1.68
N TRP A 217 -13.14 -0.05 0.85
CA TRP A 217 -12.96 -0.72 -0.43
C TRP A 217 -12.18 -2.02 -0.26
N SER A 218 -12.41 -2.96 -1.16
CA SER A 218 -11.59 -4.17 -1.24
C SER A 218 -10.19 -3.83 -1.77
N THR A 219 -9.20 -4.62 -1.34
CA THR A 219 -7.79 -4.41 -1.63
C THR A 219 -7.12 -5.65 -2.20
N ALA A 220 -6.25 -5.45 -3.18
CA ALA A 220 -5.36 -6.47 -3.70
C ALA A 220 -3.91 -5.93 -3.70
N LEU A 221 -3.05 -6.55 -2.90
CA LEU A 221 -1.62 -6.25 -2.88
C LEU A 221 -0.92 -7.13 -3.92
N VAL A 222 -0.18 -6.52 -4.82
CA VAL A 222 0.73 -7.22 -5.74
C VAL A 222 2.16 -7.15 -5.23
N LEU A 223 2.92 -8.24 -5.42
CA LEU A 223 4.31 -8.36 -5.00
C LEU A 223 5.31 -8.04 -6.13
N SER A 224 4.83 -7.48 -7.23
CA SER A 224 5.65 -7.05 -8.37
C SER A 224 6.32 -5.69 -8.18
N GLY A 225 6.03 -4.97 -7.09
CA GLY A 225 6.52 -3.62 -6.84
C GLY A 225 7.28 -3.45 -5.53
N VAL A 226 6.90 -2.46 -4.73
CA VAL A 226 7.65 -1.99 -3.55
C VAL A 226 7.51 -2.93 -2.36
N THR A 227 6.29 -3.35 -2.02
CA THR A 227 6.06 -4.21 -0.85
C THR A 227 6.57 -5.61 -1.12
N ARG A 228 7.48 -6.10 -0.29
CA ARG A 228 8.10 -7.43 -0.39
C ARG A 228 7.45 -8.40 0.61
N LEU A 229 7.65 -9.70 0.41
CA LEU A 229 7.19 -10.72 1.35
C LEU A 229 7.65 -10.46 2.79
N VAL A 230 8.87 -9.96 2.95
CA VAL A 230 9.45 -9.66 4.27
C VAL A 230 8.73 -8.52 5.00
N ASP A 231 8.08 -7.63 4.26
CA ASP A 231 7.41 -6.46 4.82
C ASP A 231 5.96 -6.79 5.27
N LEU A 232 5.38 -7.91 4.79
CA LEU A 232 3.97 -8.26 5.02
C LEU A 232 3.57 -8.39 6.49
N PRO A 233 4.36 -9.01 7.38
CA PRO A 233 4.01 -9.11 8.79
C PRO A 233 3.94 -7.77 9.52
N ASP A 234 4.56 -6.70 8.96
CA ASP A 234 4.59 -5.36 9.54
C ASP A 234 3.47 -4.45 9.01
N LEU A 235 2.59 -4.94 8.14
CA LEU A 235 1.47 -4.16 7.64
C LEU A 235 0.49 -3.78 8.75
N THR A 236 -0.07 -2.59 8.65
CA THR A 236 -1.15 -2.13 9.56
C THR A 236 -2.43 -2.93 9.31
N ASN A 237 -2.76 -3.19 8.05
CA ASN A 237 -3.93 -3.93 7.63
C ASN A 237 -3.54 -5.07 6.68
N ALA A 238 -4.16 -6.24 6.87
CA ALA A 238 -4.00 -7.33 5.91
C ALA A 238 -4.73 -7.00 4.60
N PRO A 239 -4.11 -7.27 3.43
CA PRO A 239 -4.83 -7.15 2.16
C PRO A 239 -5.91 -8.24 2.04
N ASP A 240 -7.06 -7.91 1.41
CA ASP A 240 -8.08 -8.92 1.11
C ASP A 240 -7.53 -9.97 0.13
N HIS A 241 -6.73 -9.53 -0.84
CA HIS A 241 -6.06 -10.38 -1.80
C HIS A 241 -4.56 -10.12 -1.83
N LEU A 242 -3.76 -11.18 -1.86
CA LEU A 242 -2.30 -11.12 -2.04
C LEU A 242 -1.95 -11.86 -3.33
N LEU A 243 -1.34 -11.17 -4.28
CA LEU A 243 -1.07 -11.64 -5.62
C LEU A 243 0.43 -11.50 -5.94
N ALA A 244 0.96 -12.39 -6.77
CA ALA A 244 2.34 -12.22 -7.25
C ALA A 244 2.48 -10.97 -8.14
N ASP A 245 1.53 -10.81 -9.05
CA ASP A 245 1.34 -9.66 -9.93
C ASP A 245 -0.14 -9.50 -10.29
N VAL A 246 -0.45 -8.52 -11.14
CA VAL A 246 -1.82 -8.22 -11.56
C VAL A 246 -2.51 -9.37 -12.32
N GLY A 247 -1.77 -10.29 -12.91
CA GLY A 247 -2.31 -11.51 -13.56
C GLY A 247 -3.03 -12.43 -12.59
N GLY A 248 -2.68 -12.37 -11.31
CA GLY A 248 -3.36 -13.11 -10.24
C GLY A 248 -4.84 -12.77 -10.07
N LEU A 249 -5.31 -11.63 -10.58
CA LEU A 249 -6.74 -11.26 -10.60
C LEU A 249 -7.60 -12.22 -11.41
N LEU A 250 -7.00 -12.94 -12.35
CA LEU A 250 -7.69 -13.87 -13.25
C LEU A 250 -7.72 -15.30 -12.69
N ALA A 251 -7.00 -15.54 -11.61
CA ALA A 251 -7.03 -16.84 -10.94
C ALA A 251 -8.41 -17.04 -10.26
N PRO A 252 -8.87 -18.29 -10.10
CA PRO A 252 -10.04 -18.59 -9.28
C PRO A 252 -9.87 -17.92 -7.90
N PRO A 253 -10.95 -17.38 -7.31
CA PRO A 253 -10.87 -16.75 -6.01
C PRO A 253 -10.26 -17.70 -4.99
N GLY A 254 -9.31 -17.19 -4.22
CA GLY A 254 -8.70 -17.91 -3.11
C GLY A 254 -9.57 -17.82 -1.85
N PRO A 255 -9.27 -18.63 -0.81
CA PRO A 255 -9.98 -18.58 0.45
C PRO A 255 -9.85 -17.20 1.10
N VAL A 256 -10.89 -16.76 1.78
CA VAL A 256 -10.88 -15.52 2.57
C VAL A 256 -10.06 -15.75 3.84
N VAL A 257 -9.05 -14.91 4.08
CA VAL A 257 -8.27 -14.96 5.33
C VAL A 257 -8.78 -13.87 6.28
N ARG A 258 -9.16 -14.29 7.49
CA ARG A 258 -9.71 -13.39 8.52
C ARG A 258 -9.44 -13.92 9.93
N PRO A 259 -9.62 -13.10 10.97
CA PRO A 259 -9.68 -13.58 12.34
C PRO A 259 -10.74 -14.68 12.50
N ALA A 260 -10.41 -15.71 13.30
CA ALA A 260 -11.34 -16.79 13.57
C ALA A 260 -12.51 -16.33 14.46
N THR A 261 -13.72 -16.53 13.98
CA THR A 261 -14.94 -16.32 14.78
C THR A 261 -15.26 -17.54 15.66
N PRO A 262 -16.18 -17.45 16.62
CA PRO A 262 -16.54 -18.61 17.46
C PRO A 262 -16.86 -19.91 16.70
N PRO A 263 -17.61 -19.91 15.60
CA PRO A 263 -17.84 -21.11 14.80
C PRO A 263 -16.57 -21.74 14.21
N ASP A 264 -15.54 -20.94 13.91
CA ASP A 264 -14.32 -21.42 13.26
C ASP A 264 -13.35 -22.09 14.24
N GLN A 265 -13.47 -21.82 15.57
CA GLN A 265 -12.46 -22.16 16.58
C GLN A 265 -12.17 -23.67 16.63
N ALA A 266 -13.20 -24.50 16.58
CA ALA A 266 -13.03 -25.95 16.65
C ALA A 266 -12.34 -26.52 15.40
N ALA A 267 -12.70 -26.02 14.21
CA ALA A 267 -12.10 -26.46 12.96
C ALA A 267 -10.64 -25.98 12.85
N ALA A 268 -10.36 -24.74 13.24
CA ALA A 268 -9.02 -24.17 13.26
C ALA A 268 -8.09 -24.94 14.24
N ALA A 269 -8.58 -25.23 15.44
CA ALA A 269 -7.81 -26.01 16.43
C ALA A 269 -7.47 -27.39 15.91
N ARG A 270 -8.46 -28.11 15.37
CA ARG A 270 -8.25 -29.44 14.79
C ARG A 270 -7.23 -29.42 13.65
N LEU A 271 -7.30 -28.43 12.75
CA LEU A 271 -6.38 -28.31 11.63
C LEU A 271 -4.94 -28.06 12.12
N LEU A 272 -4.76 -27.20 13.12
CA LEU A 272 -3.46 -26.93 13.74
C LEU A 272 -2.89 -28.14 14.48
N GLU A 273 -3.72 -28.94 15.16
CA GLU A 273 -3.28 -30.16 15.88
C GLU A 273 -2.84 -31.28 14.93
N THR A 274 -3.50 -31.45 13.79
CA THR A 274 -3.29 -32.59 12.86
C THR A 274 -2.34 -32.27 11.72
N GLY A 275 -2.06 -30.97 11.46
CA GLY A 275 -1.26 -30.53 10.33
C GLY A 275 0.25 -30.59 10.57
N PRO A 276 1.05 -30.67 9.51
CA PRO A 276 2.50 -30.52 9.61
C PRO A 276 2.87 -29.14 10.14
N GLY A 277 3.57 -29.08 11.27
CA GLY A 277 3.91 -27.84 11.98
C GLY A 277 2.99 -27.49 13.16
N GLY A 278 2.14 -28.43 13.57
CA GLY A 278 1.30 -28.31 14.75
C GLY A 278 2.10 -28.31 16.07
N PRO A 279 1.44 -28.02 17.21
CA PRO A 279 2.09 -27.81 18.53
C PRO A 279 2.91 -28.99 19.05
N ALA A 280 2.72 -30.18 18.51
CA ALA A 280 3.53 -31.38 18.84
C ALA A 280 5.00 -31.30 18.38
N ALA A 281 5.38 -30.29 17.57
CA ALA A 281 6.74 -30.12 17.09
C ALA A 281 7.62 -29.26 18.04
N VAL A 282 7.05 -28.65 19.05
CA VAL A 282 7.78 -27.87 20.06
C VAL A 282 8.06 -28.76 21.26
N THR A 283 8.93 -29.76 21.10
CA THR A 283 9.42 -30.58 22.20
C THR A 283 10.88 -30.24 22.50
N GLY A 284 11.12 -29.52 23.62
CA GLY A 284 12.50 -29.35 24.12
C GLY A 284 12.75 -28.22 25.12
N GLY A 285 11.90 -27.21 25.20
CA GLY A 285 12.08 -26.10 26.15
C GLY A 285 11.18 -26.20 27.38
N PRO A 286 11.50 -25.43 28.44
CA PRO A 286 10.60 -25.30 29.60
C PRO A 286 9.25 -24.74 29.10
N PRO A 287 8.11 -25.18 29.65
CA PRO A 287 6.80 -24.70 29.24
C PRO A 287 6.69 -23.18 29.45
N VAL A 288 6.61 -22.43 28.39
CA VAL A 288 6.36 -21.00 28.50
C VAL A 288 4.90 -20.81 28.94
N ALA A 289 4.71 -20.15 30.08
CA ALA A 289 3.37 -19.94 30.64
C ALA A 289 2.53 -19.09 29.69
N GLU A 290 1.46 -19.67 29.12
CA GLU A 290 0.52 -18.95 28.29
C GLU A 290 -0.25 -17.93 29.13
N THR A 291 -0.33 -16.68 28.64
CA THR A 291 -0.93 -15.55 29.38
C THR A 291 -2.31 -15.15 28.85
N GLY A 292 -2.82 -15.83 27.80
CA GLY A 292 -4.10 -15.49 27.19
C GLY A 292 -4.63 -16.56 26.23
N GLN A 293 -5.80 -16.28 25.66
CA GLN A 293 -6.37 -17.14 24.62
C GLN A 293 -5.57 -17.01 23.31
N PRO A 294 -5.40 -18.09 22.54
CA PRO A 294 -4.76 -18.04 21.24
C PRO A 294 -5.48 -17.10 20.26
N LEU A 295 -4.71 -16.23 19.62
CA LEU A 295 -5.16 -15.39 18.50
C LEU A 295 -5.17 -16.26 17.23
N ARG A 296 -6.33 -16.68 16.76
CA ARG A 296 -6.44 -17.56 15.60
C ARG A 296 -6.86 -16.81 14.37
N VAL A 297 -6.22 -17.15 13.25
CA VAL A 297 -6.56 -16.70 11.89
C VAL A 297 -6.90 -17.91 11.05
N VAL A 298 -7.92 -17.80 10.24
CA VAL A 298 -8.41 -18.88 9.36
C VAL A 298 -8.47 -18.44 7.91
N ALA A 299 -8.26 -19.40 7.01
CA ALA A 299 -8.57 -19.29 5.59
C ALA A 299 -9.87 -20.07 5.34
N ILE A 300 -10.88 -19.39 4.81
CA ILE A 300 -12.23 -19.91 4.59
C ILE A 300 -12.50 -20.01 3.10
N ASP A 301 -12.91 -21.20 2.66
CA ASP A 301 -13.43 -21.48 1.33
C ASP A 301 -14.86 -22.03 1.46
N GLU A 302 -15.85 -21.37 0.89
CA GLU A 302 -17.29 -21.75 0.94
C GLU A 302 -17.79 -22.15 2.35
N GLU A 303 -17.47 -21.43 3.39
CA GLU A 303 -17.81 -21.73 4.80
C GLU A 303 -16.93 -22.78 5.48
N ARG A 304 -15.99 -23.41 4.77
CA ARG A 304 -15.07 -24.41 5.32
C ARG A 304 -13.72 -23.83 5.66
N VAL A 305 -13.17 -24.14 6.82
CA VAL A 305 -11.79 -23.79 7.19
C VAL A 305 -10.82 -24.68 6.41
N VAL A 306 -10.04 -24.07 5.51
CA VAL A 306 -9.05 -24.74 4.64
C VAL A 306 -7.60 -24.40 5.02
N GLY A 307 -7.43 -23.50 5.97
CA GLY A 307 -6.12 -23.17 6.53
C GLY A 307 -6.27 -22.45 7.87
N ALA A 308 -5.24 -22.54 8.71
CA ALA A 308 -5.19 -21.87 10.00
C ALA A 308 -3.76 -21.51 10.42
N ALA A 309 -3.64 -20.43 11.19
CA ALA A 309 -2.48 -20.07 12.00
C ALA A 309 -2.97 -19.57 13.35
N ALA A 310 -2.15 -19.67 14.37
CA ALA A 310 -2.45 -19.12 15.69
C ALA A 310 -1.21 -18.51 16.33
N ILE A 311 -1.42 -17.46 17.12
CA ILE A 311 -0.40 -16.95 18.04
C ILE A 311 -0.88 -17.24 19.46
N ARG A 312 -0.07 -17.95 20.23
CA ARG A 312 -0.29 -18.16 21.68
C ARG A 312 0.50 -17.10 22.46
N PRO A 313 -0.18 -16.17 23.17
CA PRO A 313 0.50 -15.14 23.94
C PRO A 313 1.26 -15.76 25.15
N ALA A 314 2.48 -15.29 25.35
CA ALA A 314 3.34 -15.67 26.48
C ALA A 314 4.12 -14.44 26.98
N GLY A 315 3.49 -13.59 27.80
CA GLY A 315 4.00 -12.27 28.13
C GLY A 315 3.94 -11.32 26.93
N THR A 316 5.07 -10.76 26.55
CA THR A 316 5.24 -9.93 25.35
C THR A 316 5.63 -10.74 24.11
N LEU A 317 5.82 -12.06 24.27
CA LEU A 317 6.16 -12.99 23.20
C LEU A 317 4.89 -13.66 22.68
N GLY A 318 4.78 -13.81 21.37
CA GLY A 318 3.79 -14.64 20.68
C GLY A 318 4.44 -15.91 20.16
N LEU A 319 3.82 -17.07 20.42
CA LEU A 319 4.28 -18.36 19.88
C LEU A 319 3.41 -18.70 18.66
N LEU A 320 4.00 -18.73 17.47
CA LEU A 320 3.30 -19.03 16.23
C LEU A 320 3.13 -20.54 16.04
N ASP A 321 1.87 -20.99 15.93
CA ASP A 321 1.49 -22.33 15.52
C ASP A 321 0.99 -22.27 14.05
N GLY A 322 1.52 -23.15 13.20
CA GLY A 322 1.22 -23.18 11.77
C GLY A 322 2.17 -22.28 10.96
N PRO A 323 1.78 -21.78 9.78
CA PRO A 323 0.45 -21.97 9.17
C PRO A 323 0.25 -23.40 8.67
N VAL A 324 -0.95 -23.93 8.83
CA VAL A 324 -1.39 -25.17 8.20
C VAL A 324 -2.37 -24.84 7.08
N VAL A 325 -2.13 -25.38 5.89
CA VAL A 325 -2.96 -25.14 4.69
C VAL A 325 -3.24 -26.48 4.02
N GLU A 326 -4.51 -26.75 3.70
CA GLU A 326 -4.91 -27.92 2.92
C GLU A 326 -4.18 -27.99 1.57
N GLU A 327 -3.92 -29.18 1.09
CA GLU A 327 -3.08 -29.42 -0.10
C GLU A 327 -3.57 -28.67 -1.34
N ALA A 328 -4.87 -28.64 -1.57
CA ALA A 328 -5.49 -27.95 -2.71
C ALA A 328 -5.19 -26.43 -2.76
N TRP A 329 -4.83 -25.84 -1.62
CA TRP A 329 -4.58 -24.41 -1.47
C TRP A 329 -3.11 -24.05 -1.26
N ARG A 330 -2.22 -25.04 -1.23
CA ARG A 330 -0.76 -24.80 -1.13
C ARG A 330 -0.23 -24.13 -2.40
N GLY A 331 0.83 -23.34 -2.27
CA GLY A 331 1.43 -22.61 -3.38
C GLY A 331 0.67 -21.35 -3.86
N ARG A 332 -0.49 -21.04 -3.23
CA ARG A 332 -1.35 -19.89 -3.57
C ARG A 332 -1.25 -18.73 -2.55
N LEU A 333 -0.12 -18.57 -1.92
CA LEU A 333 0.15 -17.53 -0.89
C LEU A 333 -0.77 -17.58 0.35
N VAL A 334 -1.61 -18.62 0.50
CA VAL A 334 -2.55 -18.75 1.64
C VAL A 334 -1.81 -18.81 2.97
N GLY A 335 -0.74 -19.60 3.07
CA GLY A 335 0.10 -19.65 4.27
C GLY A 335 0.75 -18.29 4.61
N THR A 336 1.21 -17.57 3.60
CA THR A 336 1.76 -16.21 3.75
C THR A 336 0.71 -15.27 4.32
N ARG A 337 -0.50 -15.26 3.77
CA ARG A 337 -1.62 -14.43 4.26
C ARG A 337 -2.00 -14.77 5.70
N LEU A 338 -2.02 -16.05 6.07
CA LEU A 338 -2.30 -16.49 7.44
C LEU A 338 -1.26 -15.97 8.43
N VAL A 339 0.04 -16.09 8.13
CA VAL A 339 1.11 -15.58 9.00
C VAL A 339 1.05 -14.05 9.08
N THR A 340 0.89 -13.36 7.95
CA THR A 340 0.72 -11.90 7.92
C THR A 340 -0.41 -11.45 8.85
N ALA A 341 -1.61 -12.02 8.68
CA ALA A 341 -2.75 -11.66 9.51
C ALA A 341 -2.55 -12.01 11.00
N ALA A 342 -1.87 -13.12 11.29
CA ALA A 342 -1.54 -13.50 12.67
C ALA A 342 -0.55 -12.51 13.32
N CYS A 343 0.47 -12.06 12.61
CA CYS A 343 1.42 -11.04 13.09
C CYS A 343 0.74 -9.68 13.33
N ILE A 344 -0.16 -9.27 12.43
CA ILE A 344 -0.96 -8.04 12.60
C ILE A 344 -1.81 -8.13 13.88
N GLN A 345 -2.49 -9.27 14.12
CA GLN A 345 -3.24 -9.47 15.36
C GLN A 345 -2.36 -9.46 16.60
N ALA A 346 -1.18 -10.09 16.53
CA ALA A 346 -0.21 -10.12 17.63
C ALA A 346 0.23 -8.70 18.02
N ARG A 347 0.57 -7.86 17.04
CA ARG A 347 0.91 -6.45 17.28
C ARG A 347 -0.26 -5.70 17.90
N GLY A 348 -1.46 -5.82 17.37
CA GLY A 348 -2.68 -5.22 17.92
C GLY A 348 -2.99 -5.68 19.35
N ALA A 349 -2.47 -6.85 19.76
CA ALA A 349 -2.55 -7.37 21.14
C ALA A 349 -1.36 -6.95 22.03
N GLY A 350 -0.43 -6.11 21.54
CA GLY A 350 0.72 -5.62 22.28
C GLY A 350 1.89 -6.60 22.37
N LEU A 351 1.95 -7.62 21.48
CA LEU A 351 3.08 -8.54 21.42
C LEU A 351 4.19 -7.94 20.55
N GLY A 352 5.40 -7.77 21.10
CA GLY A 352 6.53 -7.17 20.40
C GLY A 352 7.41 -8.18 19.63
N LEU A 353 7.27 -9.47 19.93
CA LEU A 353 8.07 -10.54 19.33
C LEU A 353 7.19 -11.74 18.98
N VAL A 354 7.42 -12.34 17.82
CA VAL A 354 6.80 -13.63 17.44
C VAL A 354 7.89 -14.67 17.22
N ALA A 355 7.78 -15.81 17.90
CA ALA A 355 8.68 -16.93 17.75
C ALA A 355 7.95 -18.14 17.12
N ALA A 356 8.68 -18.95 16.38
CA ALA A 356 8.14 -20.10 15.67
C ALA A 356 9.11 -21.32 15.71
N PRO A 357 8.59 -22.55 15.55
CA PRO A 357 9.42 -23.75 15.45
C PRO A 357 10.37 -23.72 14.26
N GLY A 358 11.60 -24.24 14.43
CA GLY A 358 12.63 -24.30 13.39
C GLY A 358 12.25 -25.04 12.10
N ALA A 359 11.30 -25.96 12.17
CA ALA A 359 10.83 -26.73 11.00
C ALA A 359 10.26 -25.87 9.85
N ALA A 360 9.87 -24.62 10.13
CA ALA A 360 9.30 -23.69 9.14
C ALA A 360 10.31 -22.63 8.64
N GLU A 361 11.60 -22.75 8.99
CA GLU A 361 12.63 -21.71 8.76
C GLU A 361 12.67 -21.21 7.30
N GLY A 362 12.69 -22.12 6.32
CA GLY A 362 12.74 -21.74 4.90
C GLY A 362 11.53 -20.94 4.42
N PHE A 363 10.35 -21.20 4.96
CA PHE A 363 9.13 -20.45 4.64
C PHE A 363 9.09 -19.13 5.42
N LEU A 364 9.28 -19.18 6.73
CA LEU A 364 9.21 -18.02 7.60
C LEU A 364 10.37 -17.03 7.38
N GLY A 365 11.54 -17.52 6.96
CA GLY A 365 12.67 -16.68 6.57
C GLY A 365 12.33 -15.70 5.45
N ARG A 366 11.50 -16.11 4.47
CA ARG A 366 11.01 -15.20 3.43
C ARG A 366 10.09 -14.09 3.97
N LEU A 367 9.50 -14.32 5.14
CA LEU A 367 8.66 -13.35 5.86
C LEU A 367 9.46 -12.59 6.94
N GLY A 368 10.80 -12.64 6.89
CA GLY A 368 11.68 -11.88 7.76
C GLY A 368 11.89 -12.47 9.15
N PHE A 369 11.46 -13.70 9.41
CA PHE A 369 11.83 -14.41 10.63
C PHE A 369 13.30 -14.81 10.55
N ARG A 370 14.03 -14.66 11.65
CA ARG A 370 15.47 -14.92 11.72
C ARG A 370 15.75 -16.04 12.69
N SER A 371 16.79 -16.85 12.41
CA SER A 371 17.30 -17.82 13.35
C SER A 371 17.90 -17.11 14.56
N ALA A 372 17.48 -17.54 15.75
CA ALA A 372 17.96 -17.05 17.02
C ALA A 372 18.21 -18.26 17.93
N PRO A 373 19.40 -18.91 17.84
CA PRO A 373 19.69 -20.17 18.53
C PRO A 373 19.61 -20.08 20.07
N ASP A 374 19.72 -18.87 20.62
CA ASP A 374 19.57 -18.61 22.03
C ASP A 374 18.12 -18.44 22.50
N HIS A 375 17.15 -18.46 21.55
CA HIS A 375 15.72 -18.43 21.83
C HIS A 375 15.11 -19.82 21.72
N ASP A 376 14.12 -20.09 22.54
CA ASP A 376 13.27 -21.27 22.41
C ASP A 376 11.80 -20.81 22.32
N PRO A 377 11.17 -20.92 21.17
CA PRO A 377 11.61 -21.52 19.87
C PRO A 377 12.69 -20.69 19.13
N PRO A 378 13.48 -21.36 18.25
CA PRO A 378 14.72 -20.79 17.70
C PRO A 378 14.55 -19.81 16.52
N ILE A 379 13.35 -19.57 16.05
CA ILE A 379 13.07 -18.63 14.94
C ILE A 379 12.19 -17.50 15.47
N VAL A 380 12.67 -16.27 15.32
CA VAL A 380 12.00 -15.09 15.87
C VAL A 380 11.82 -14.00 14.83
N ARG A 381 10.79 -13.17 15.03
CA ARG A 381 10.59 -11.90 14.35
C ARG A 381 10.15 -10.84 15.34
N GLU A 382 10.85 -9.72 15.38
CA GLU A 382 10.38 -8.51 16.03
C GLU A 382 9.24 -7.92 15.20
N LEU A 383 8.16 -7.52 15.87
CA LEU A 383 7.08 -6.78 15.28
C LEU A 383 7.40 -5.30 15.43
N GLY A 384 7.45 -4.55 14.32
CA GLY A 384 7.74 -3.12 14.36
C GLY A 384 6.74 -2.36 15.23
N ASP A 385 7.22 -1.34 15.94
CA ASP A 385 6.38 -0.37 16.61
C ASP A 385 5.76 0.56 15.54
N ASP A 386 4.45 0.89 15.68
CA ASP A 386 3.73 1.84 14.81
C ASP A 386 4.19 3.29 15.05
#